data_0b308534859f9e666b43bdb1999840dd
#
_entry.id   0b308534859f9e666b43bdb1999840dd
#
_cell.length_a   1.000
_cell.length_b   1.000
_cell.length_c   1.000
_cell.angle_alpha   90.00
_cell.angle_beta   90.00
_cell.angle_gamma   90.00
#
_symmetry.space_group_name_H-M   'P 1'
#
loop_
_entity.id
_entity.type
_entity.pdbx_description
1 polymer ?
#
loop_
_entity_poly.entity_id
_entity_poly.type
_entity_poly.pdbx_seq_one_letter_code
_entity_poly.pdbx_strand_id
1 'polypeptide(L)'
;TLVPEKRQELTTEGGLDVAAQCSALARTRRRLNEAGIEVSLFITPDLPQVAAAARVGSQFVELHTGRFAEHFGNPARRKRELGRLITAARRAHQLGLRVNAGHGLNYRNLPALLEVPHLVELNIGHTIISRSVVVGLARAVREMLALMRPYDG
;
A
#
# COMPACT_ATOMS: atom_id res chain seq x y z
N THR A 1 7.52 -0.55 7.14
CA THR A 1 6.71 0.59 6.68
C THR A 1 6.55 1.61 7.80
N LEU A 2 6.72 2.92 7.50
CA LEU A 2 6.35 4.01 8.39
C LEU A 2 4.90 4.40 8.09
N VAL A 3 4.09 4.48 9.14
CA VAL A 3 2.66 4.80 9.09
C VAL A 3 2.36 6.01 9.97
N PRO A 4 1.28 6.77 9.72
CA PRO A 4 0.82 7.77 10.68
C PRO A 4 0.29 7.04 11.91
N GLU A 5 0.64 7.55 13.10
CA GLU A 5 0.14 7.04 14.37
C GLU A 5 -0.49 8.19 15.14
N LYS A 6 -1.79 8.09 15.37
CA LYS A 6 -2.47 8.94 16.33
C LYS A 6 -2.87 8.09 17.53
N ARG A 7 -2.54 8.53 18.74
CA ARG A 7 -2.76 7.78 20.00
C ARG A 7 -4.20 7.33 20.26
N GLN A 8 -5.17 7.83 19.49
CA GLN A 8 -6.61 7.55 19.66
C GLN A 8 -7.21 6.72 18.51
N GLU A 9 -6.43 6.30 17.51
CA GLU A 9 -6.93 5.53 16.37
C GLU A 9 -6.66 4.03 16.56
N LEU A 10 -7.72 3.23 16.41
CA LEU A 10 -7.63 1.76 16.43
C LEU A 10 -7.13 1.18 15.09
N THR A 11 -7.17 1.97 14.03
CA THR A 11 -6.72 1.60 12.68
C THR A 11 -6.08 2.80 11.97
N THR A 12 -5.19 2.54 11.02
CA THR A 12 -4.57 3.58 10.20
C THR A 12 -5.54 4.04 9.11
N GLU A 13 -6.29 5.11 9.34
CA GLU A 13 -7.33 5.59 8.40
C GLU A 13 -6.81 6.43 7.23
N GLY A 14 -5.54 6.79 7.22
CA GLY A 14 -4.95 7.60 6.15
C GLY A 14 -3.46 7.37 5.99
N GLY A 15 -2.90 7.83 4.88
CA GLY A 15 -1.47 7.82 4.65
C GLY A 15 -0.73 8.94 5.38
N LEU A 16 0.60 8.83 5.48
CA LEU A 16 1.47 9.90 5.94
C LEU A 16 1.33 11.15 5.06
N ASP A 17 1.32 12.32 5.66
CA ASP A 17 1.59 13.56 4.94
C ASP A 17 3.11 13.77 4.81
N VAL A 18 3.67 13.08 3.81
CA VAL A 18 5.12 13.12 3.55
C VAL A 18 5.55 14.50 3.07
N ALA A 19 4.69 15.18 2.31
CA ALA A 19 4.99 16.49 1.78
C ALA A 19 5.21 17.52 2.91
N ALA A 20 4.36 17.48 3.94
CA ALA A 20 4.51 18.36 5.11
C ALA A 20 5.66 17.94 6.05
N GLN A 21 6.06 16.66 6.05
CA GLN A 21 6.99 16.10 7.02
C GLN A 21 8.34 15.65 6.42
N CYS A 22 8.67 16.12 5.21
CA CYS A 22 9.84 15.68 4.43
C CYS A 22 11.14 15.63 5.25
N SER A 23 11.48 16.70 5.98
CA SER A 23 12.74 16.79 6.75
C SER A 23 12.79 15.79 7.91
N ALA A 24 11.68 15.60 8.63
CA ALA A 24 11.62 14.66 9.75
C ALA A 24 11.72 13.21 9.23
N LEU A 25 10.95 12.87 8.18
CA LEU A 25 10.97 11.55 7.57
C LEU A 25 12.33 11.23 6.93
N ALA A 26 13.01 12.20 6.31
CA ALA A 26 14.34 12.01 5.76
C ALA A 26 15.39 11.69 6.87
N ARG A 27 15.29 12.34 8.04
CA ARG A 27 16.16 12.01 9.19
C ARG A 27 15.89 10.59 9.71
N THR A 28 14.61 10.22 9.88
CA THR A 28 14.21 8.88 10.33
C THR A 28 14.68 7.82 9.36
N ARG A 29 14.44 8.02 8.05
CA ARG A 29 14.89 7.12 6.99
C ARG A 29 16.40 6.93 7.02
N ARG A 30 17.19 8.02 7.14
CA ARG A 30 18.66 7.93 7.20
C ARG A 30 19.12 7.04 8.35
N ARG A 31 18.61 7.26 9.56
CA ARG A 31 18.94 6.44 10.74
C ARG A 31 18.61 4.97 10.55
N LEU A 32 17.47 4.66 9.92
CA LEU A 32 17.08 3.27 9.63
C LEU A 32 18.00 2.65 8.57
N ASN A 33 18.33 3.39 7.51
CA ASN A 33 19.25 2.90 6.47
C ASN A 33 20.69 2.71 7.01
N GLU A 34 21.17 3.54 7.95
CA GLU A 34 22.45 3.35 8.65
C GLU A 34 22.48 2.04 9.45
N ALA A 35 21.31 1.57 9.90
CA ALA A 35 21.15 0.26 10.55
C ALA A 35 20.84 -0.89 9.55
N GLY A 36 20.98 -0.66 8.25
CA GLY A 36 20.70 -1.66 7.20
C GLY A 36 19.21 -1.93 6.95
N ILE A 37 18.32 -1.06 7.45
CA ILE A 37 16.85 -1.23 7.32
C ILE A 37 16.32 -0.37 6.20
N GLU A 38 15.73 -0.98 5.17
CA GLU A 38 15.00 -0.27 4.10
C GLU A 38 13.68 0.31 4.62
N VAL A 39 13.29 1.45 4.05
CA VAL A 39 12.11 2.20 4.49
C VAL A 39 11.04 2.23 3.42
N SER A 40 9.83 1.87 3.81
CA SER A 40 8.58 2.09 3.07
C SER A 40 7.78 3.20 3.73
N LEU A 41 7.17 4.09 2.95
CA LEU A 41 6.27 5.13 3.44
C LEU A 41 4.83 4.80 3.04
N PHE A 42 3.93 4.68 4.02
CA PHE A 42 2.51 4.47 3.77
C PHE A 42 1.83 5.77 3.39
N ILE A 43 1.38 5.91 2.16
CA ILE A 43 0.88 7.18 1.58
C ILE A 43 -0.44 6.98 0.85
N THR A 44 -1.24 8.06 0.77
CA THR A 44 -2.34 8.11 -0.19
C THR A 44 -1.80 8.10 -1.62
N PRO A 45 -2.56 7.56 -2.62
CA PRO A 45 -2.12 7.50 -4.02
C PRO A 45 -2.22 8.87 -4.71
N ASP A 46 -1.63 9.90 -4.09
CA ASP A 46 -1.58 11.27 -4.59
C ASP A 46 -0.18 11.60 -5.10
N LEU A 47 -0.08 12.14 -6.31
CA LEU A 47 1.21 12.43 -6.95
C LEU A 47 2.14 13.32 -6.12
N PRO A 48 1.65 14.35 -5.38
CA PRO A 48 2.50 15.12 -4.48
C PRO A 48 3.12 14.28 -3.36
N GLN A 49 2.39 13.31 -2.80
CA GLN A 49 2.91 12.42 -1.76
C GLN A 49 3.97 11.45 -2.34
N VAL A 50 3.72 10.90 -3.53
CA VAL A 50 4.69 10.06 -4.24
C VAL A 50 5.99 10.83 -4.52
N ALA A 51 5.88 12.05 -5.04
CA ALA A 51 7.05 12.90 -5.29
C ALA A 51 7.80 13.27 -4.00
N ALA A 52 7.08 13.50 -2.91
CA ALA A 52 7.68 13.77 -1.60
C ALA A 52 8.42 12.54 -1.06
N ALA A 53 7.87 11.34 -1.21
CA ALA A 53 8.52 10.09 -0.80
C ALA A 53 9.85 9.87 -1.55
N ALA A 54 9.89 10.16 -2.85
CA ALA A 54 11.11 10.11 -3.63
C ALA A 54 12.16 11.13 -3.11
N ARG A 55 11.73 12.37 -2.79
CA ARG A 55 12.64 13.38 -2.19
C ARG A 55 13.17 12.99 -0.81
N VAL A 56 12.37 12.29 -0.01
CA VAL A 56 12.82 11.70 1.27
C VAL A 56 13.86 10.62 1.04
N GLY A 57 13.90 10.00 -0.13
CA GLY A 57 14.82 8.93 -0.52
C GLY A 57 14.42 7.58 0.08
N SER A 58 13.12 7.33 0.31
CA SER A 58 12.63 6.01 0.72
C SER A 58 12.88 4.99 -0.39
N GLN A 59 13.02 3.71 -0.01
CA GLN A 59 13.20 2.63 -0.96
C GLN A 59 11.86 2.17 -1.53
N PHE A 60 10.81 2.27 -0.72
CA PHE A 60 9.45 1.87 -1.10
C PHE A 60 8.44 2.95 -0.79
N VAL A 61 7.32 2.87 -1.45
CA VAL A 61 6.05 3.43 -1.00
C VAL A 61 5.03 2.30 -0.86
N GLU A 62 4.16 2.40 0.12
CA GLU A 62 2.98 1.56 0.25
C GLU A 62 1.75 2.42 -0.04
N LEU A 63 1.07 2.14 -1.14
CA LEU A 63 -0.12 2.86 -1.56
C LEU A 63 -1.33 2.42 -0.74
N HIS A 64 -1.98 3.37 -0.08
CA HIS A 64 -3.20 3.13 0.70
C HIS A 64 -4.38 2.77 -0.20
N THR A 65 -4.88 1.55 -0.09
CA THR A 65 -5.98 1.02 -0.92
C THR A 65 -7.36 1.12 -0.27
N GLY A 66 -7.47 1.77 0.90
CA GLY A 66 -8.72 1.82 1.67
C GLY A 66 -9.91 2.39 0.90
N ARG A 67 -9.72 3.52 0.19
CA ARG A 67 -10.79 4.11 -0.64
C ARG A 67 -11.24 3.21 -1.78
N PHE A 68 -10.30 2.50 -2.41
CA PHE A 68 -10.62 1.50 -3.42
C PHE A 68 -11.44 0.36 -2.81
N ALA A 69 -11.06 -0.14 -1.64
CA ALA A 69 -11.75 -1.20 -0.93
C ALA A 69 -13.16 -0.78 -0.47
N GLU A 70 -13.29 0.41 0.12
CA GLU A 70 -14.56 1.00 0.56
C GLU A 70 -15.55 1.17 -0.60
N HIS A 71 -15.05 1.64 -1.73
CA HIS A 71 -15.89 1.91 -2.89
C HIS A 71 -15.99 0.75 -3.87
N PHE A 72 -15.51 -0.43 -3.52
CA PHE A 72 -15.44 -1.58 -4.43
C PHE A 72 -16.80 -1.98 -5.01
N GLY A 73 -17.87 -1.86 -4.22
CA GLY A 73 -19.26 -2.15 -4.65
C GLY A 73 -19.85 -1.14 -5.64
N ASN A 74 -19.22 0.04 -5.83
CA ASN A 74 -19.69 1.05 -6.78
C ASN A 74 -18.75 1.10 -8.00
N PRO A 75 -19.19 0.66 -9.20
CA PRO A 75 -18.31 0.56 -10.36
C PRO A 75 -17.61 1.86 -10.76
N ALA A 76 -18.31 2.99 -10.72
CA ALA A 76 -17.75 4.29 -11.11
C ALA A 76 -16.67 4.76 -10.11
N ARG A 77 -16.96 4.67 -8.80
CA ARG A 77 -16.01 5.05 -7.76
C ARG A 77 -14.81 4.09 -7.73
N ARG A 78 -15.05 2.78 -7.84
CA ARG A 78 -14.00 1.77 -7.94
C ARG A 78 -13.04 2.07 -9.09
N LYS A 79 -13.57 2.33 -10.30
CA LYS A 79 -12.75 2.65 -11.48
C LYS A 79 -11.89 3.91 -11.25
N ARG A 80 -12.46 4.93 -10.62
CA ARG A 80 -11.72 6.16 -10.28
C ARG A 80 -10.58 5.89 -9.30
N GLU A 81 -10.86 5.19 -8.20
CA GLU A 81 -9.83 4.92 -7.18
C GLU A 81 -8.75 3.97 -7.72
N LEU A 82 -9.11 2.97 -8.53
CA LEU A 82 -8.16 2.10 -9.23
C LEU A 82 -7.27 2.92 -10.18
N GLY A 83 -7.84 3.85 -10.95
CA GLY A 83 -7.07 4.74 -11.83
C GLY A 83 -6.07 5.61 -11.07
N ARG A 84 -6.42 6.08 -9.87
CA ARG A 84 -5.48 6.82 -8.99
C ARG A 84 -4.32 5.92 -8.55
N LEU A 85 -4.58 4.69 -8.13
CA LEU A 85 -3.56 3.72 -7.75
C LEU A 85 -2.62 3.41 -8.93
N ILE A 86 -3.16 3.16 -10.12
CA ILE A 86 -2.37 2.93 -11.35
C ILE A 86 -1.46 4.12 -11.65
N THR A 87 -2.00 5.33 -11.60
CA THR A 87 -1.23 6.55 -11.87
C THR A 87 -0.13 6.77 -10.85
N ALA A 88 -0.42 6.55 -9.57
CA ALA A 88 0.55 6.68 -8.49
C ALA A 88 1.65 5.61 -8.57
N ALA A 89 1.30 4.35 -8.88
CA ALA A 89 2.26 3.26 -9.03
C ALA A 89 3.24 3.51 -10.19
N ARG A 90 2.72 3.91 -11.36
CA ARG A 90 3.57 4.30 -12.50
C ARG A 90 4.51 5.45 -12.14
N ARG A 91 3.99 6.47 -11.46
CA ARG A 91 4.82 7.60 -11.05
C ARG A 91 5.88 7.22 -10.03
N ALA A 92 5.55 6.41 -9.05
CA ALA A 92 6.49 5.89 -8.06
C ALA A 92 7.62 5.10 -8.74
N HIS A 93 7.27 4.18 -9.64
CA HIS A 93 8.24 3.40 -10.42
C HIS A 93 9.17 4.29 -11.25
N GLN A 94 8.65 5.31 -11.95
CA GLN A 94 9.45 6.28 -12.72
C GLN A 94 10.43 7.06 -11.84
N LEU A 95 10.11 7.25 -10.56
CA LEU A 95 10.98 7.93 -9.58
C LEU A 95 11.94 6.96 -8.85
N GLY A 96 12.00 5.69 -9.28
CA GLY A 96 12.89 4.67 -8.72
C GLY A 96 12.41 4.07 -7.40
N LEU A 97 11.13 4.27 -7.02
CA LEU A 97 10.53 3.68 -5.83
C LEU A 97 9.96 2.30 -6.16
N ARG A 98 10.15 1.34 -5.26
CA ARG A 98 9.41 0.07 -5.28
C ARG A 98 8.01 0.28 -4.70
N VAL A 99 7.00 -0.36 -5.29
CA VAL A 99 5.60 -0.07 -4.97
C VAL A 99 4.97 -1.24 -4.23
N ASN A 100 4.56 -0.99 -2.99
CA ASN A 100 3.70 -1.88 -2.21
C ASN A 100 2.28 -1.31 -2.17
N ALA A 101 1.31 -2.14 -1.81
CA ALA A 101 -0.06 -1.70 -1.59
C ALA A 101 -0.70 -2.46 -0.42
N GLY A 102 -1.59 -1.79 0.30
CA GLY A 102 -2.24 -2.39 1.46
C GLY A 102 -3.42 -1.59 1.99
N HIS A 103 -4.09 -2.16 2.95
CA HIS A 103 -5.27 -1.68 3.66
C HIS A 103 -6.60 -1.98 2.95
N GLY A 104 -7.48 -2.72 3.63
CA GLY A 104 -8.82 -3.04 3.16
C GLY A 104 -8.90 -4.10 2.05
N LEU A 105 -7.78 -4.69 1.66
CA LEU A 105 -7.74 -5.74 0.64
C LEU A 105 -8.35 -7.06 1.15
N ASN A 106 -9.05 -7.75 0.25
CA ASN A 106 -9.71 -9.01 0.55
C ASN A 106 -9.84 -9.90 -0.70
N TYR A 107 -10.34 -11.12 -0.54
CA TYR A 107 -10.48 -12.11 -1.63
C TYR A 107 -11.37 -11.66 -2.79
N ARG A 108 -12.26 -10.66 -2.59
CA ARG A 108 -13.17 -10.16 -3.64
C ARG A 108 -12.57 -9.01 -4.44
N ASN A 109 -11.84 -8.12 -3.77
CA ASN A 109 -11.33 -6.91 -4.41
C ASN A 109 -9.89 -7.06 -4.94
N LEU A 110 -9.13 -8.03 -4.43
CA LEU A 110 -7.76 -8.27 -4.86
C LEU A 110 -7.61 -8.50 -6.38
N PRO A 111 -8.44 -9.34 -7.06
CA PRO A 111 -8.26 -9.54 -8.51
C PRO A 111 -8.29 -8.24 -9.32
N ALA A 112 -9.14 -7.29 -8.96
CA ALA A 112 -9.19 -5.99 -9.64
C ALA A 112 -7.99 -5.09 -9.29
N LEU A 113 -7.40 -5.23 -8.10
CA LEU A 113 -6.19 -4.49 -7.74
C LEU A 113 -4.98 -4.90 -8.59
N LEU A 114 -4.93 -6.14 -9.07
CA LEU A 114 -3.81 -6.63 -9.89
C LEU A 114 -3.68 -5.92 -11.25
N GLU A 115 -4.61 -5.02 -11.61
CA GLU A 115 -4.43 -4.08 -12.72
C GLU A 115 -3.43 -2.97 -12.42
N VAL A 116 -3.05 -2.78 -11.13
CA VAL A 116 -2.04 -1.78 -10.74
C VAL A 116 -0.66 -2.32 -11.08
N PRO A 117 0.11 -1.62 -11.94
CA PRO A 117 1.42 -2.11 -12.37
C PRO A 117 2.50 -1.90 -11.29
N HIS A 118 3.62 -2.63 -11.43
CA HIS A 118 4.84 -2.47 -10.62
C HIS A 118 4.66 -2.76 -9.13
N LEU A 119 3.63 -3.52 -8.73
CA LEU A 119 3.49 -3.97 -7.35
C LEU A 119 4.52 -5.06 -7.03
N VAL A 120 5.26 -4.89 -5.94
CA VAL A 120 6.24 -5.88 -5.46
C VAL A 120 5.78 -6.59 -4.18
N GLU A 121 4.89 -5.97 -3.40
CA GLU A 121 4.39 -6.53 -2.14
C GLU A 121 2.97 -6.05 -1.86
N LEU A 122 2.13 -6.95 -1.29
CA LEU A 122 0.82 -6.63 -0.77
C LEU A 122 0.75 -6.89 0.74
N ASN A 123 0.32 -5.88 1.51
CA ASN A 123 0.17 -5.96 2.95
C ASN A 123 -1.30 -6.25 3.30
N ILE A 124 -1.61 -7.54 3.57
CA ILE A 124 -2.97 -8.03 3.81
C ILE A 124 -3.01 -8.80 5.13
N GLY A 125 -3.71 -8.27 6.13
CA GLY A 125 -3.83 -8.89 7.46
C GLY A 125 -5.26 -9.34 7.79
N HIS A 126 -6.15 -8.41 8.07
CA HIS A 126 -7.49 -8.66 8.63
C HIS A 126 -8.29 -9.72 7.90
N THR A 127 -8.32 -9.69 6.58
CA THR A 127 -9.12 -10.62 5.78
C THR A 127 -8.57 -12.04 5.80
N ILE A 128 -7.23 -12.21 5.87
CA ILE A 128 -6.60 -13.52 6.01
C ILE A 128 -6.92 -14.10 7.38
N ILE A 129 -6.80 -13.31 8.45
CA ILE A 129 -7.14 -13.75 9.81
C ILE A 129 -8.62 -14.09 9.93
N SER A 130 -9.51 -13.24 9.44
CA SER A 130 -10.95 -13.51 9.43
C SER A 130 -11.29 -14.82 8.70
N ARG A 131 -10.71 -15.04 7.51
CA ARG A 131 -10.89 -16.28 6.75
C ARG A 131 -10.34 -17.49 7.49
N SER A 132 -9.23 -17.32 8.20
CA SER A 132 -8.54 -18.41 8.90
C SER A 132 -9.37 -19.01 10.04
N VAL A 133 -10.29 -18.26 10.62
CA VAL A 133 -11.22 -18.75 11.64
C VAL A 133 -12.11 -19.90 11.12
N VAL A 134 -12.44 -19.87 9.84
CA VAL A 134 -13.31 -20.90 9.21
C VAL A 134 -12.51 -22.02 8.56
N VAL A 135 -11.38 -21.68 7.88
CA VAL A 135 -10.68 -22.66 7.02
C VAL A 135 -9.28 -23.03 7.51
N GLY A 136 -8.82 -22.42 8.58
CA GLY A 136 -7.44 -22.52 9.07
C GLY A 136 -6.47 -21.60 8.32
N LEU A 137 -5.41 -21.14 9.03
CA LEU A 137 -4.48 -20.12 8.53
C LEU A 137 -3.77 -20.56 7.23
N ALA A 138 -3.28 -21.77 7.19
CA ALA A 138 -2.54 -22.27 6.03
C ALA A 138 -3.38 -22.27 4.75
N ARG A 139 -4.68 -22.60 4.85
CA ARG A 139 -5.60 -22.56 3.71
C ARG A 139 -5.94 -21.12 3.33
N ALA A 140 -6.22 -20.25 4.30
CA ALA A 140 -6.51 -18.84 4.05
C ALA A 140 -5.37 -18.16 3.29
N VAL A 141 -4.11 -18.39 3.70
CA VAL A 141 -2.93 -17.87 3.00
C VAL A 141 -2.82 -18.44 1.59
N ARG A 142 -2.96 -19.76 1.40
CA ARG A 142 -2.90 -20.36 0.05
C ARG A 142 -3.98 -19.83 -0.88
N GLU A 143 -5.21 -19.63 -0.40
CA GLU A 143 -6.29 -19.03 -1.17
C GLU A 143 -5.95 -17.59 -1.61
N MET A 144 -5.36 -16.80 -0.73
CA MET A 144 -4.90 -15.43 -1.05
C MET A 144 -3.78 -15.44 -2.10
N LEU A 145 -2.75 -16.26 -1.90
CA LEU A 145 -1.64 -16.41 -2.85
C LEU A 145 -2.11 -16.90 -4.23
N ALA A 146 -3.12 -17.78 -4.27
CA ALA A 146 -3.67 -18.26 -5.54
C ALA A 146 -4.29 -17.12 -6.37
N LEU A 147 -4.91 -16.12 -5.72
CA LEU A 147 -5.45 -14.93 -6.40
C LEU A 147 -4.34 -14.02 -6.95
N MET A 148 -3.14 -14.06 -6.39
CA MET A 148 -2.02 -13.23 -6.82
C MET A 148 -1.23 -13.84 -7.99
N ARG A 149 -1.36 -15.14 -8.26
CA ARG A 149 -0.61 -15.84 -9.32
C ARG A 149 -0.72 -15.23 -10.72
N PRO A 150 -1.87 -14.64 -11.14
CA PRO A 150 -1.99 -14.02 -12.46
C PRO A 150 -1.22 -12.71 -12.62
N TYR A 151 -0.63 -12.19 -11.55
CA TYR A 151 0.10 -10.93 -11.61
C TYR A 151 1.47 -11.14 -12.27
N ASP A 152 1.73 -10.39 -13.34
CA ASP A 152 2.95 -10.44 -14.14
C ASP A 152 3.81 -9.16 -14.11
N GLY A 153 3.42 -8.17 -13.25
CA GLY A 153 4.22 -6.96 -12.98
C GLY A 153 3.66 -5.69 -13.57
#